data_0da1082e29c3682ea9d8a0d06ca9acb5
#
_entry.id   0da1082e29c3682ea9d8a0d06ca9acb5
#
_cell.length_a   1.000
_cell.length_b   1.000
_cell.length_c   1.000
_cell.angle_alpha   90.00
_cell.angle_beta   90.00
_cell.angle_gamma   90.00
#
_symmetry.space_group_name_H-M   'P 1'
#
loop_
_entity.id
_entity.type
_entity.pdbx_description
1 polymer ?
#
loop_
_entity_poly.entity_id
_entity_poly.type
_entity_poly.pdbx_seq_one_letter_code
_entity_poly.pdbx_strand_id
1 'polypeptide(L)'
;MEGEFNVRKEQGRIFVESEGLFDFEEVVEALQRVFGIVGICPVLKVNDEGFDQLSQEVIDYMARVYPDGEHTFKVNARRARKNYPKNSMELNADLGERILEAFPNMSVDVHHPEITLNVEIREKIYIYSKIIPGPGGMPVGTNGKAMLLLSGGIDSPVAGYMIAKRGVKIDAVYFHAPPYTSERAKQKVVDLARLVSKYSGPIVLHVVNFTDIQLYIYDKCPHDELTIIMRRYMMRIAEHIAKETGCLGLITGESIGQVASQTMQSLAATNEVCTLPVFRPVIGFDKQEIVDVSLKIDTYETSIQPYEDCCTIFVAKHPVTKPNIKVIKRSEEKLQEEIDEMVKKAIDTAETLWVE
;
A
#
# COMPACT_ATOMS: atom_id res chain seq x y z
N MET A 1 19.29 -0.75 -3.31
CA MET A 1 19.65 0.55 -3.94
C MET A 1 21.10 0.86 -3.54
N GLU A 2 22.02 0.83 -4.47
CA GLU A 2 23.40 1.25 -4.24
C GLU A 2 23.53 2.74 -4.51
N GLY A 3 24.24 3.49 -3.67
CA GLY A 3 24.50 4.93 -3.81
C GLY A 3 24.14 5.74 -2.57
N GLU A 4 24.78 6.88 -2.44
CA GLU A 4 24.45 7.89 -1.43
C GLU A 4 23.46 8.90 -2.03
N PHE A 5 22.32 9.07 -1.38
CA PHE A 5 21.27 9.98 -1.82
C PHE A 5 21.07 11.10 -0.80
N ASN A 6 21.05 12.32 -1.31
CA ASN A 6 20.68 13.50 -0.52
C ASN A 6 19.22 13.84 -0.82
N VAL A 7 18.38 13.89 0.23
CA VAL A 7 16.97 14.22 0.12
C VAL A 7 16.72 15.60 0.72
N ARG A 8 16.35 16.56 -0.13
CA ARG A 8 16.11 17.95 0.26
C ARG A 8 14.66 18.33 -0.01
N LYS A 9 14.01 18.92 1.00
CA LYS A 9 12.64 19.43 0.89
C LYS A 9 12.65 20.93 0.67
N GLU A 10 11.96 21.36 -0.38
CA GLU A 10 11.62 22.76 -0.63
C GLU A 10 10.10 22.93 -0.68
N GLN A 11 9.61 24.17 -0.74
CA GLN A 11 8.18 24.42 -0.82
C GLN A 11 7.56 23.77 -2.08
N GLY A 12 6.72 22.74 -1.86
CA GLY A 12 6.01 22.02 -2.91
C GLY A 12 6.86 21.03 -3.74
N ARG A 13 8.13 20.76 -3.34
CA ARG A 13 9.03 19.82 -4.00
C ARG A 13 9.88 19.06 -3.00
N ILE A 14 10.19 17.82 -3.36
CA ILE A 14 11.25 17.02 -2.71
C ILE A 14 12.26 16.70 -3.80
N PHE A 15 13.52 17.04 -3.57
CA PHE A 15 14.62 16.71 -4.47
C PHE A 15 15.36 15.50 -3.91
N VAL A 16 15.59 14.52 -4.77
CA VAL A 16 16.44 13.36 -4.51
C VAL A 16 17.64 13.48 -5.45
N GLU A 17 18.81 13.66 -4.91
CA GLU A 17 20.05 13.92 -5.64
C GLU A 17 21.10 12.87 -5.25
N SER A 18 21.89 12.40 -6.19
CA SER A 18 23.07 11.55 -5.95
C SER A 18 24.30 12.17 -6.62
N GLU A 19 25.46 12.07 -5.97
CA GLU A 19 26.73 12.50 -6.53
C GLU A 19 27.43 11.36 -7.29
N GLY A 20 26.96 10.10 -7.15
CA GLY A 20 27.48 8.91 -7.80
C GLY A 20 26.60 8.37 -8.91
N LEU A 21 27.07 7.29 -9.52
CA LEU A 21 26.25 6.49 -10.44
C LEU A 21 25.16 5.78 -9.64
N PHE A 22 23.94 5.77 -10.18
CA PHE A 22 22.80 5.07 -9.61
C PHE A 22 21.93 4.49 -10.72
N ASP A 23 21.22 3.43 -10.41
CA ASP A 23 20.21 2.88 -11.30
C ASP A 23 18.93 3.74 -11.21
N PHE A 24 18.59 4.38 -12.32
CA PHE A 24 17.44 5.27 -12.41
C PHE A 24 16.11 4.51 -12.21
N GLU A 25 15.99 3.31 -12.77
CA GLU A 25 14.78 2.52 -12.69
C GLU A 25 14.54 2.04 -11.26
N GLU A 26 15.59 1.58 -10.57
CA GLU A 26 15.54 1.18 -9.18
C GLU A 26 15.10 2.35 -8.26
N VAL A 27 15.62 3.56 -8.50
CA VAL A 27 15.22 4.76 -7.74
C VAL A 27 13.75 5.10 -7.99
N VAL A 28 13.29 5.05 -9.23
CA VAL A 28 11.88 5.31 -9.58
C VAL A 28 10.97 4.30 -8.91
N GLU A 29 11.30 3.00 -8.96
CA GLU A 29 10.54 1.97 -8.27
C GLU A 29 10.46 2.20 -6.76
N ALA A 30 11.58 2.55 -6.11
CA ALA A 30 11.60 2.86 -4.68
C ALA A 30 10.69 4.05 -4.36
N LEU A 31 10.73 5.12 -5.16
CA LEU A 31 9.87 6.29 -4.99
C LEU A 31 8.39 5.98 -5.26
N GLN A 32 8.09 5.07 -6.18
CA GLN A 32 6.73 4.60 -6.46
C GLN A 32 6.12 3.75 -5.32
N ARG A 33 6.91 3.39 -4.31
CA ARG A 33 6.44 2.73 -3.08
C ARG A 33 6.18 3.71 -1.93
N VAL A 34 6.58 4.98 -2.07
CA VAL A 34 6.43 5.99 -1.01
C VAL A 34 5.09 6.72 -1.13
N PHE A 35 4.15 6.41 -0.26
CA PHE A 35 2.85 7.09 -0.23
C PHE A 35 2.98 8.59 0.05
N GLY A 36 2.18 9.38 -0.65
CA GLY A 36 2.22 10.84 -0.65
C GLY A 36 2.91 11.43 -1.89
N ILE A 37 3.74 10.67 -2.59
CA ILE A 37 4.34 11.10 -3.86
C ILE A 37 3.27 11.02 -4.96
N VAL A 38 2.99 12.17 -5.59
CA VAL A 38 2.00 12.26 -6.68
C VAL A 38 2.67 12.04 -8.04
N GLY A 39 3.88 12.56 -8.21
CA GLY A 39 4.62 12.44 -9.45
C GLY A 39 6.13 12.53 -9.22
N ILE A 40 6.87 11.79 -10.02
CA ILE A 40 8.34 11.72 -10.01
C ILE A 40 8.80 12.33 -11.32
N CYS A 41 9.61 13.39 -11.25
CA CYS A 41 10.09 14.10 -12.41
C CYS A 41 11.60 13.94 -12.52
N PRO A 42 12.15 13.20 -13.49
CA PRO A 42 13.56 13.24 -13.82
C PRO A 42 13.91 14.64 -14.31
N VAL A 43 14.83 15.33 -13.61
CA VAL A 43 15.15 16.71 -13.92
C VAL A 43 16.61 16.90 -14.30
N LEU A 44 16.87 17.74 -15.31
CA LEU A 44 18.19 18.32 -15.55
C LEU A 44 18.31 19.60 -14.69
N LYS A 45 19.31 19.64 -13.83
CA LYS A 45 19.61 20.78 -12.96
C LYS A 45 20.78 21.55 -13.55
N VAL A 46 20.56 22.83 -13.86
CA VAL A 46 21.60 23.70 -14.46
C VAL A 46 21.77 24.99 -13.68
N ASN A 47 22.94 25.61 -13.79
CA ASN A 47 23.19 26.93 -13.23
C ASN A 47 22.47 28.00 -14.08
N ASP A 48 22.23 29.16 -13.49
CA ASP A 48 21.77 30.32 -14.22
C ASP A 48 22.98 31.12 -14.72
N GLU A 49 23.31 30.92 -15.98
CA GLU A 49 24.39 31.63 -16.70
C GLU A 49 23.83 32.53 -17.82
N GLY A 50 22.51 32.83 -17.73
CA GLY A 50 21.81 33.66 -18.67
C GLY A 50 20.96 32.88 -19.69
N PHE A 51 20.17 33.63 -20.49
CA PHE A 51 19.17 33.04 -21.37
C PHE A 51 19.78 32.20 -22.50
N ASP A 52 20.90 32.61 -23.08
CA ASP A 52 21.51 31.89 -24.20
C ASP A 52 22.03 30.52 -23.74
N GLN A 53 22.66 30.45 -22.56
CA GLN A 53 23.05 29.16 -21.98
C GLN A 53 21.83 28.30 -21.64
N LEU A 54 20.79 28.86 -21.04
CA LEU A 54 19.54 28.15 -20.78
C LEU A 54 18.93 27.58 -22.07
N SER A 55 18.95 28.37 -23.16
CA SER A 55 18.43 27.93 -24.47
C SER A 55 19.21 26.71 -24.98
N GLN A 56 20.53 26.74 -24.88
CA GLN A 56 21.37 25.63 -25.29
C GLN A 56 21.11 24.37 -24.45
N GLU A 57 21.02 24.50 -23.12
CA GLU A 57 20.68 23.37 -22.22
C GLU A 57 19.29 22.76 -22.53
N VAL A 58 18.34 23.59 -22.92
CA VAL A 58 17.00 23.14 -23.38
C VAL A 58 17.10 22.37 -24.69
N ILE A 59 17.84 22.87 -25.66
CA ILE A 59 18.07 22.18 -26.95
C ILE A 59 18.76 20.84 -26.73
N ASP A 60 19.81 20.79 -25.93
CA ASP A 60 20.56 19.57 -25.61
C ASP A 60 19.69 18.55 -24.85
N TYR A 61 18.83 19.03 -23.93
CA TYR A 61 17.84 18.20 -23.26
C TYR A 61 16.85 17.58 -24.25
N MET A 62 16.28 18.41 -25.15
CA MET A 62 15.31 17.95 -26.16
C MET A 62 15.96 16.93 -27.12
N ALA A 63 17.16 17.19 -27.62
CA ALA A 63 17.90 16.26 -28.48
C ALA A 63 18.16 14.90 -27.81
N ARG A 64 18.47 14.90 -26.52
CA ARG A 64 18.76 13.67 -25.78
C ARG A 64 17.49 12.88 -25.45
N VAL A 65 16.40 13.56 -25.10
CA VAL A 65 15.15 12.89 -24.62
C VAL A 65 14.22 12.53 -25.77
N TYR A 66 14.28 13.30 -26.87
CA TYR A 66 13.43 13.18 -28.08
C TYR A 66 14.30 13.22 -29.36
N PRO A 67 15.12 12.21 -29.58
CA PRO A 67 16.10 12.21 -30.67
C PRO A 67 15.48 12.14 -32.08
N ASP A 68 14.23 11.69 -32.20
CA ASP A 68 13.45 11.67 -33.44
C ASP A 68 13.01 13.07 -33.91
N GLY A 69 12.82 14.02 -32.96
CA GLY A 69 12.51 15.41 -33.25
C GLY A 69 11.19 15.65 -33.98
N GLU A 70 10.21 14.74 -33.88
CA GLU A 70 8.94 14.78 -34.61
C GLU A 70 7.73 14.81 -33.65
N HIS A 71 7.64 15.87 -32.81
CA HIS A 71 6.60 15.97 -31.77
C HIS A 71 5.93 17.34 -31.76
N THR A 72 4.69 17.35 -31.27
CA THR A 72 4.06 18.61 -30.85
C THR A 72 4.49 18.92 -29.40
N PHE A 73 4.77 20.18 -29.12
CA PHE A 73 5.23 20.56 -27.77
C PHE A 73 4.67 21.92 -27.31
N LYS A 74 4.76 22.14 -26.01
CA LYS A 74 4.67 23.48 -25.41
C LYS A 74 5.74 23.66 -24.35
N VAL A 75 6.20 24.90 -24.17
CA VAL A 75 7.03 25.30 -23.05
C VAL A 75 6.14 25.82 -21.92
N ASN A 76 6.42 25.40 -20.69
CA ASN A 76 5.75 25.82 -19.44
C ASN A 76 6.79 26.32 -18.45
N ALA A 77 7.24 27.57 -18.63
CA ALA A 77 8.19 28.20 -17.75
C ALA A 77 7.51 28.76 -16.48
N ARG A 78 8.10 28.51 -15.33
CA ARG A 78 7.66 29.04 -14.02
C ARG A 78 8.83 29.70 -13.30
N ARG A 79 8.60 30.88 -12.69
CA ARG A 79 9.59 31.61 -11.95
C ARG A 79 9.22 31.65 -10.46
N ALA A 80 9.98 30.98 -9.62
CA ALA A 80 9.97 31.25 -8.18
C ALA A 80 10.80 32.50 -7.87
N ARG A 81 11.88 32.74 -8.62
CA ARG A 81 12.74 33.91 -8.52
C ARG A 81 12.20 35.02 -9.45
N LYS A 82 11.54 36.03 -8.88
CA LYS A 82 10.86 37.12 -9.64
C LYS A 82 11.82 38.10 -10.32
N ASN A 83 13.06 38.20 -9.88
CA ASN A 83 14.09 39.08 -10.44
C ASN A 83 14.81 38.51 -11.67
N TYR A 84 14.38 37.38 -12.22
CA TYR A 84 14.88 36.88 -13.50
C TYR A 84 14.49 37.84 -14.63
N PRO A 85 15.41 38.18 -15.59
CA PRO A 85 15.20 39.24 -16.56
C PRO A 85 13.96 39.09 -17.47
N LYS A 86 13.60 37.84 -17.83
CA LYS A 86 12.44 37.55 -18.66
C LYS A 86 11.26 37.03 -17.80
N ASN A 87 10.04 37.42 -18.15
CA ASN A 87 8.85 36.85 -17.51
C ASN A 87 8.52 35.43 -18.06
N SER A 88 7.57 34.72 -17.44
CA SER A 88 7.26 33.34 -17.84
C SER A 88 6.67 33.24 -19.26
N MET A 89 5.95 34.25 -19.71
CA MET A 89 5.38 34.28 -21.05
C MET A 89 6.46 34.51 -22.12
N GLU A 90 7.39 35.46 -21.86
CA GLU A 90 8.57 35.68 -22.69
C GLU A 90 9.43 34.43 -22.77
N LEU A 91 9.69 33.77 -21.65
CA LEU A 91 10.44 32.50 -21.63
C LEU A 91 9.77 31.39 -22.44
N ASN A 92 8.43 31.29 -22.36
CA ASN A 92 7.70 30.31 -23.16
C ASN A 92 7.85 30.54 -24.65
N ALA A 93 7.75 31.81 -25.08
CA ALA A 93 7.86 32.20 -26.48
C ALA A 93 9.28 32.00 -27.01
N ASP A 94 10.25 32.59 -26.30
CA ASP A 94 11.64 32.61 -26.75
C ASP A 94 12.29 31.21 -26.74
N LEU A 95 12.02 30.37 -25.73
CA LEU A 95 12.49 28.98 -25.70
C LEU A 95 11.75 28.12 -26.75
N GLY A 96 10.46 28.42 -27.00
CA GLY A 96 9.69 27.77 -28.06
C GLY A 96 10.30 28.06 -29.44
N GLU A 97 10.66 29.31 -29.71
CA GLU A 97 11.34 29.72 -30.95
C GLU A 97 12.67 29.00 -31.14
N ARG A 98 13.52 28.98 -30.09
CA ARG A 98 14.80 28.29 -30.14
C ARG A 98 14.67 26.77 -30.41
N ILE A 99 13.65 26.13 -29.86
CA ILE A 99 13.37 24.71 -30.13
C ILE A 99 12.94 24.52 -31.60
N LEU A 100 12.07 25.38 -32.15
CA LEU A 100 11.65 25.30 -33.54
C LEU A 100 12.79 25.55 -34.53
N GLU A 101 13.73 26.44 -34.19
CA GLU A 101 14.95 26.66 -35.00
C GLU A 101 15.86 25.43 -35.00
N ALA A 102 16.00 24.76 -33.85
CA ALA A 102 16.87 23.57 -33.70
C ALA A 102 16.24 22.29 -34.26
N PHE A 103 14.90 22.16 -34.19
CA PHE A 103 14.16 20.96 -34.58
C PHE A 103 13.02 21.33 -35.59
N PRO A 104 13.30 21.43 -36.90
CA PRO A 104 12.35 21.87 -37.92
C PRO A 104 11.09 21.01 -38.04
N ASN A 105 11.12 19.75 -37.59
CA ASN A 105 9.99 18.83 -37.64
C ASN A 105 9.11 18.90 -36.38
N MET A 106 9.51 19.64 -35.36
CA MET A 106 8.66 19.89 -34.20
C MET A 106 7.67 21.04 -34.50
N SER A 107 6.51 21.00 -33.83
CA SER A 107 5.49 22.04 -33.92
C SER A 107 4.92 22.39 -32.55
N VAL A 108 4.43 23.63 -32.41
CA VAL A 108 3.84 24.07 -31.12
C VAL A 108 2.35 23.75 -31.08
N ASP A 109 1.92 23.02 -30.05
CA ASP A 109 0.51 22.86 -29.70
C ASP A 109 0.31 23.25 -28.23
N VAL A 110 -0.36 24.36 -27.96
CA VAL A 110 -0.60 24.88 -26.61
C VAL A 110 -1.76 24.18 -25.89
N HIS A 111 -2.63 23.48 -26.65
CA HIS A 111 -3.84 22.84 -26.11
C HIS A 111 -3.67 21.36 -25.86
N HIS A 112 -3.08 20.62 -26.80
CA HIS A 112 -2.91 19.16 -26.74
C HIS A 112 -1.49 18.74 -27.14
N PRO A 113 -0.44 19.27 -26.46
CA PRO A 113 0.94 18.91 -26.77
C PRO A 113 1.24 17.48 -26.36
N GLU A 114 2.02 16.78 -27.18
CA GLU A 114 2.62 15.50 -26.79
C GLU A 114 3.70 15.70 -25.71
N ILE A 115 4.44 16.81 -25.82
CA ILE A 115 5.51 17.16 -24.86
C ILE A 115 5.15 18.47 -24.15
N THR A 116 5.10 18.44 -22.83
CA THR A 116 5.12 19.65 -22.01
C THR A 116 6.50 19.83 -21.42
N LEU A 117 7.31 20.70 -21.99
CA LEU A 117 8.62 21.04 -21.46
C LEU A 117 8.48 22.02 -20.30
N ASN A 118 8.78 21.59 -19.10
CA ASN A 118 8.75 22.43 -17.91
C ASN A 118 10.15 23.02 -17.65
N VAL A 119 10.20 24.35 -17.40
CA VAL A 119 11.42 25.06 -17.04
C VAL A 119 11.14 25.85 -15.75
N GLU A 120 11.66 25.38 -14.62
CA GLU A 120 11.47 26.05 -13.33
C GLU A 120 12.71 26.88 -12.96
N ILE A 121 12.56 28.20 -12.92
CA ILE A 121 13.61 29.14 -12.49
C ILE A 121 13.49 29.40 -10.99
N ARG A 122 14.40 28.77 -10.23
CA ARG A 122 14.57 28.91 -8.77
C ARG A 122 15.97 29.42 -8.48
N GLU A 123 16.61 28.99 -7.39
CA GLU A 123 18.04 29.21 -7.14
C GLU A 123 18.91 28.60 -8.25
N LYS A 124 18.56 27.39 -8.66
CA LYS A 124 19.02 26.71 -9.89
C LYS A 124 17.86 26.67 -10.88
N ILE A 125 18.15 26.28 -12.12
CA ILE A 125 17.12 26.04 -13.14
C ILE A 125 16.92 24.54 -13.29
N TYR A 126 15.66 24.11 -13.35
CA TYR A 126 15.27 22.71 -13.49
C TYR A 126 14.49 22.54 -14.79
N ILE A 127 14.96 21.62 -15.66
CA ILE A 127 14.37 21.32 -16.97
C ILE A 127 13.86 19.87 -16.93
N TYR A 128 12.59 19.67 -17.26
CA TYR A 128 11.99 18.34 -17.32
C TYR A 128 10.74 18.29 -18.19
N SER A 129 10.46 17.13 -18.79
CA SER A 129 9.26 16.90 -19.60
C SER A 129 8.50 15.65 -19.19
N LYS A 130 9.18 14.68 -18.56
CA LYS A 130 8.57 13.43 -18.11
C LYS A 130 8.06 13.57 -16.68
N ILE A 131 6.83 13.08 -16.45
CA ILE A 131 6.21 12.97 -15.13
C ILE A 131 5.77 11.53 -14.97
N ILE A 132 6.49 10.76 -14.16
CA ILE A 132 6.16 9.38 -13.84
C ILE A 132 5.15 9.41 -12.69
N PRO A 133 3.98 8.74 -12.79
CA PRO A 133 3.02 8.71 -11.71
C PRO A 133 3.59 8.08 -10.44
N GLY A 134 3.43 8.77 -9.31
CA GLY A 134 3.70 8.22 -7.99
C GLY A 134 2.50 7.43 -7.44
N PRO A 135 2.61 6.77 -6.28
CA PRO A 135 1.54 5.97 -5.70
C PRO A 135 0.37 6.82 -5.18
N GLY A 136 0.57 8.13 -5.01
CA GLY A 136 -0.40 9.01 -4.36
C GLY A 136 -0.62 8.65 -2.89
N GLY A 137 -1.80 8.93 -2.37
CA GLY A 137 -2.14 8.64 -0.97
C GLY A 137 -1.62 9.66 0.02
N MET A 138 -1.35 9.22 1.25
CA MET A 138 -0.86 10.05 2.36
C MET A 138 0.38 9.40 3.00
N PRO A 139 1.33 10.18 3.49
CA PRO A 139 2.49 9.64 4.18
C PRO A 139 2.09 8.74 5.36
N VAL A 140 2.70 7.56 5.44
CA VAL A 140 2.41 6.56 6.48
C VAL A 140 2.64 7.14 7.88
N GLY A 141 1.72 6.84 8.80
CA GLY A 141 1.74 7.32 10.18
C GLY A 141 1.01 8.65 10.42
N THR A 142 0.55 9.35 9.37
CA THR A 142 -0.21 10.61 9.52
C THR A 142 -1.64 10.41 10.06
N ASN A 143 -2.20 9.19 9.94
CA ASN A 143 -3.56 8.84 10.36
C ASN A 143 -3.61 7.71 11.41
N GLY A 144 -2.61 7.70 12.31
CA GLY A 144 -2.59 6.72 13.39
C GLY A 144 -2.15 5.32 12.94
N LYS A 145 -2.57 4.30 13.70
CA LYS A 145 -2.17 2.91 13.52
C LYS A 145 -3.38 1.98 13.59
N ALA A 146 -3.37 0.89 12.81
CA ALA A 146 -4.41 -0.14 12.84
C ALA A 146 -3.81 -1.55 12.77
N MET A 147 -4.57 -2.53 13.28
CA MET A 147 -4.20 -3.95 13.31
C MET A 147 -4.81 -4.68 12.13
N LEU A 148 -3.98 -5.22 11.26
CA LEU A 148 -4.38 -6.05 10.12
C LEU A 148 -4.50 -7.51 10.54
N LEU A 149 -5.67 -8.12 10.36
CA LEU A 149 -5.81 -9.57 10.44
C LEU A 149 -5.22 -10.15 9.13
N LEU A 150 -3.94 -10.49 9.17
CA LEU A 150 -3.20 -10.97 8.01
C LEU A 150 -3.33 -12.49 7.89
N SER A 151 -3.63 -12.98 6.70
CA SER A 151 -3.71 -14.40 6.36
C SER A 151 -2.81 -14.71 5.16
N GLY A 152 -2.65 -15.99 4.83
CA GLY A 152 -1.95 -16.42 3.62
C GLY A 152 -2.72 -16.21 2.32
N GLY A 153 -3.95 -15.68 2.36
CA GLY A 153 -4.77 -15.41 1.19
C GLY A 153 -4.43 -14.10 0.47
N ILE A 154 -5.08 -13.87 -0.66
CA ILE A 154 -4.85 -12.71 -1.54
C ILE A 154 -5.40 -11.41 -0.92
N ASP A 155 -6.52 -11.51 -0.21
CA ASP A 155 -7.37 -10.36 0.14
C ASP A 155 -6.77 -9.50 1.28
N SER A 156 -6.19 -10.12 2.31
CA SER A 156 -5.71 -9.40 3.49
C SER A 156 -4.46 -8.54 3.23
N PRO A 157 -3.45 -8.95 2.43
CA PRO A 157 -2.35 -8.07 2.05
C PRO A 157 -2.83 -6.84 1.26
N VAL A 158 -3.78 -7.03 0.35
CA VAL A 158 -4.41 -5.94 -0.42
C VAL A 158 -5.13 -4.97 0.51
N ALA A 159 -5.89 -5.47 1.48
CA ALA A 159 -6.56 -4.65 2.48
C ALA A 159 -5.56 -3.80 3.30
N GLY A 160 -4.45 -4.40 3.74
CA GLY A 160 -3.37 -3.72 4.44
C GLY A 160 -2.77 -2.59 3.61
N TYR A 161 -2.42 -2.86 2.35
CA TYR A 161 -1.92 -1.86 1.41
C TYR A 161 -2.88 -0.68 1.22
N MET A 162 -4.17 -0.96 1.00
CA MET A 162 -5.17 0.08 0.76
C MET A 162 -5.34 1.03 1.95
N ILE A 163 -5.30 0.51 3.17
CA ILE A 163 -5.38 1.32 4.40
C ILE A 163 -4.07 2.07 4.66
N ALA A 164 -2.89 1.42 4.44
CA ALA A 164 -1.60 2.08 4.55
C ALA A 164 -1.50 3.29 3.60
N LYS A 165 -2.04 3.17 2.38
CA LYS A 165 -2.13 4.27 1.40
C LYS A 165 -2.92 5.49 1.91
N ARG A 166 -3.77 5.32 2.93
CA ARG A 166 -4.48 6.42 3.60
C ARG A 166 -3.72 7.02 4.78
N GLY A 167 -2.41 6.70 4.91
CA GLY A 167 -1.53 7.26 5.92
C GLY A 167 -1.58 6.51 7.26
N VAL A 168 -2.18 5.33 7.31
CA VAL A 168 -2.27 4.50 8.52
C VAL A 168 -1.05 3.60 8.63
N LYS A 169 -0.37 3.60 9.78
CA LYS A 169 0.66 2.61 10.10
C LYS A 169 0.01 1.26 10.38
N ILE A 170 0.62 0.18 9.89
CA ILE A 170 0.07 -1.17 10.00
C ILE A 170 0.88 -1.98 11.00
N ASP A 171 0.22 -2.55 12.01
CA ASP A 171 0.64 -3.75 12.71
C ASP A 171 -0.24 -4.92 12.22
N ALA A 172 0.19 -6.15 12.38
CA ALA A 172 -0.55 -7.32 11.90
C ALA A 172 -0.67 -8.41 12.97
N VAL A 173 -1.76 -9.16 12.90
CA VAL A 173 -1.94 -10.40 13.68
C VAL A 173 -2.23 -11.56 12.73
N TYR A 174 -1.56 -12.67 12.95
CA TYR A 174 -1.76 -13.95 12.25
C TYR A 174 -2.11 -15.05 13.23
N PHE A 175 -3.12 -15.83 12.90
CA PHE A 175 -3.56 -16.98 13.69
C PHE A 175 -2.96 -18.27 13.12
N HIS A 176 -2.05 -18.88 13.88
CA HIS A 176 -1.35 -20.10 13.53
C HIS A 176 -1.89 -21.27 14.36
N ALA A 177 -2.10 -22.43 13.75
CA ALA A 177 -2.67 -23.59 14.44
C ALA A 177 -1.82 -24.86 14.24
N PRO A 178 -0.59 -24.93 14.80
CA PRO A 178 0.24 -26.12 14.72
C PRO A 178 -0.38 -27.27 15.52
N PRO A 179 -0.27 -28.56 15.08
CA PRO A 179 0.41 -29.02 13.86
C PRO A 179 -0.46 -28.96 12.60
N TYR A 180 -1.68 -28.46 12.67
CA TYR A 180 -2.63 -28.44 11.56
C TYR A 180 -2.23 -27.44 10.46
N THR A 181 -1.64 -26.31 10.81
CA THR A 181 -0.97 -25.42 9.87
C THR A 181 0.55 -25.64 9.93
N SER A 182 1.19 -25.65 8.77
CA SER A 182 2.64 -25.89 8.67
C SER A 182 3.45 -24.62 8.97
N GLU A 183 4.74 -24.79 9.32
CA GLU A 183 5.69 -23.66 9.41
C GLU A 183 5.83 -22.93 8.05
N ARG A 184 5.62 -23.63 6.93
CA ARG A 184 5.60 -22.99 5.62
C ARG A 184 4.40 -22.05 5.44
N ALA A 185 3.25 -22.36 6.03
CA ALA A 185 2.10 -21.45 6.06
C ALA A 185 2.42 -20.17 6.87
N LYS A 186 3.09 -20.32 8.02
CA LYS A 186 3.59 -19.18 8.82
C LYS A 186 4.61 -18.35 8.02
N GLN A 187 5.59 -19.00 7.38
CA GLN A 187 6.59 -18.31 6.58
C GLN A 187 5.96 -17.53 5.42
N LYS A 188 4.97 -18.11 4.73
CA LYS A 188 4.18 -17.45 3.69
C LYS A 188 3.58 -16.12 4.18
N VAL A 189 3.01 -16.10 5.39
CA VAL A 189 2.42 -14.90 5.98
C VAL A 189 3.50 -13.86 6.33
N VAL A 190 4.65 -14.30 6.84
CA VAL A 190 5.81 -13.41 7.08
C VAL A 190 6.29 -12.78 5.76
N ASP A 191 6.35 -13.56 4.68
CA ASP A 191 6.76 -13.06 3.36
C ASP A 191 5.73 -12.07 2.80
N LEU A 192 4.43 -12.32 2.98
CA LEU A 192 3.37 -11.36 2.64
C LEU A 192 3.46 -10.07 3.46
N ALA A 193 3.73 -10.17 4.76
CA ALA A 193 3.97 -8.99 5.60
C ALA A 193 5.17 -8.17 5.08
N ARG A 194 6.27 -8.85 4.67
CA ARG A 194 7.46 -8.21 4.08
C ARG A 194 7.15 -7.51 2.76
N LEU A 195 6.30 -8.08 1.91
CA LEU A 195 5.89 -7.42 0.66
C LEU A 195 5.04 -6.18 0.92
N VAL A 196 4.13 -6.23 1.89
CA VAL A 196 3.32 -5.07 2.30
C VAL A 196 4.18 -4.00 2.97
N SER A 197 5.21 -4.39 3.76
CA SER A 197 6.10 -3.45 4.45
C SER A 197 6.88 -2.55 3.51
N LYS A 198 7.12 -2.97 2.26
CA LYS A 198 7.73 -2.13 1.22
C LYS A 198 6.95 -0.82 0.97
N TYR A 199 5.66 -0.80 1.29
CA TYR A 199 4.75 0.35 1.12
C TYR A 199 4.38 1.00 2.46
N SER A 200 4.11 0.19 3.50
CA SER A 200 3.63 0.67 4.80
C SER A 200 4.75 1.02 5.78
N GLY A 201 6.01 0.75 5.41
CA GLY A 201 7.11 0.68 6.37
C GLY A 201 7.01 -0.56 7.27
N PRO A 202 7.91 -0.72 8.25
CA PRO A 202 8.00 -1.92 9.08
C PRO A 202 6.67 -2.28 9.75
N ILE A 203 6.38 -3.59 9.77
CA ILE A 203 5.17 -4.18 10.36
C ILE A 203 5.58 -4.99 11.60
N VAL A 204 4.91 -4.76 12.72
CA VAL A 204 4.97 -5.66 13.89
C VAL A 204 3.93 -6.75 13.68
N LEU A 205 4.38 -7.99 13.44
CA LEU A 205 3.51 -9.15 13.22
C LEU A 205 3.40 -9.97 14.49
N HIS A 206 2.18 -10.07 15.04
CA HIS A 206 1.86 -10.91 16.18
C HIS A 206 1.36 -12.27 15.67
N VAL A 207 2.09 -13.35 15.99
CA VAL A 207 1.71 -14.72 15.64
C VAL A 207 1.07 -15.37 16.86
N VAL A 208 -0.23 -15.59 16.79
CA VAL A 208 -1.05 -16.14 17.87
C VAL A 208 -1.28 -17.63 17.63
N ASN A 209 -0.90 -18.48 18.60
CA ASN A 209 -1.25 -19.89 18.57
C ASN A 209 -2.75 -20.06 18.88
N PHE A 210 -3.51 -20.48 17.88
CA PHE A 210 -4.96 -20.64 17.98
C PHE A 210 -5.43 -22.08 18.13
N THR A 211 -4.53 -23.05 18.21
CA THR A 211 -4.82 -24.49 18.20
C THR A 211 -5.78 -24.90 19.30
N ASP A 212 -5.43 -24.61 20.57
CA ASP A 212 -6.24 -25.03 21.72
C ASP A 212 -7.65 -24.47 21.65
N ILE A 213 -7.78 -23.17 21.30
CA ILE A 213 -9.05 -22.48 21.14
C ILE A 213 -9.87 -23.12 20.02
N GLN A 214 -9.26 -23.40 18.88
CA GLN A 214 -9.92 -23.98 17.71
C GLN A 214 -10.46 -25.39 17.99
N LEU A 215 -9.66 -26.22 18.66
CA LEU A 215 -10.06 -27.59 19.05
C LEU A 215 -11.18 -27.55 20.10
N TYR A 216 -11.12 -26.64 21.05
CA TYR A 216 -12.15 -26.50 22.08
C TYR A 216 -13.48 -26.04 21.49
N ILE A 217 -13.46 -25.08 20.55
CA ILE A 217 -14.66 -24.66 19.82
C ILE A 217 -15.21 -25.84 19.00
N TYR A 218 -14.34 -26.61 18.34
CA TYR A 218 -14.74 -27.77 17.55
C TYR A 218 -15.46 -28.85 18.40
N ASP A 219 -14.99 -29.08 19.62
CA ASP A 219 -15.57 -30.08 20.55
C ASP A 219 -16.92 -29.63 21.14
N LYS A 220 -17.07 -28.34 21.45
CA LYS A 220 -18.23 -27.81 22.21
C LYS A 220 -19.33 -27.21 21.37
N CYS A 221 -19.05 -26.74 20.17
CA CYS A 221 -20.00 -25.95 19.37
C CYS A 221 -20.53 -26.75 18.17
N PRO A 222 -21.71 -26.38 17.65
CA PRO A 222 -22.25 -26.96 16.40
C PRO A 222 -21.29 -26.72 15.23
N HIS A 223 -21.04 -27.76 14.44
CA HIS A 223 -20.04 -27.72 13.39
C HIS A 223 -20.35 -26.73 12.25
N ASP A 224 -21.63 -26.49 11.96
CA ASP A 224 -22.08 -25.52 10.97
C ASP A 224 -21.84 -24.05 11.42
N GLU A 225 -21.67 -23.80 12.72
CA GLU A 225 -21.39 -22.49 13.30
C GLU A 225 -19.90 -22.21 13.54
N LEU A 226 -19.04 -23.22 13.40
CA LEU A 226 -17.60 -23.17 13.80
C LEU A 226 -16.88 -21.95 13.21
N THR A 227 -17.01 -21.75 11.90
CA THR A 227 -16.30 -20.65 11.22
C THR A 227 -16.67 -19.28 11.80
N ILE A 228 -17.94 -19.08 12.12
CA ILE A 228 -18.42 -17.80 12.70
C ILE A 228 -17.88 -17.63 14.12
N ILE A 229 -17.97 -18.67 14.94
CA ILE A 229 -17.52 -18.63 16.35
C ILE A 229 -16.00 -18.44 16.40
N MET A 230 -15.20 -19.20 15.63
CA MET A 230 -13.74 -19.02 15.55
C MET A 230 -13.39 -17.59 15.14
N ARG A 231 -14.02 -17.03 14.12
CA ARG A 231 -13.79 -15.65 13.68
C ARG A 231 -14.13 -14.62 14.74
N ARG A 232 -15.16 -14.84 15.52
CA ARG A 232 -15.53 -13.95 16.66
C ARG A 232 -14.39 -13.95 17.70
N TYR A 233 -13.79 -15.10 18.01
CA TYR A 233 -12.64 -15.16 18.94
C TYR A 233 -11.39 -14.56 18.33
N MET A 234 -11.12 -14.76 17.05
CA MET A 234 -10.02 -14.08 16.36
C MET A 234 -10.16 -12.55 16.42
N MET A 235 -11.39 -12.03 16.21
CA MET A 235 -11.64 -10.59 16.31
C MET A 235 -11.44 -10.06 17.72
N ARG A 236 -11.89 -10.78 18.78
CA ARG A 236 -11.64 -10.43 20.19
C ARG A 236 -10.14 -10.37 20.51
N ILE A 237 -9.39 -11.39 20.11
CA ILE A 237 -7.94 -11.46 20.32
C ILE A 237 -7.22 -10.34 19.57
N ALA A 238 -7.57 -10.14 18.29
CA ALA A 238 -7.02 -9.06 17.48
C ALA A 238 -7.28 -7.68 18.08
N GLU A 239 -8.48 -7.44 18.59
CA GLU A 239 -8.84 -6.18 19.24
C GLU A 239 -8.09 -5.98 20.55
N HIS A 240 -7.90 -7.05 21.33
CA HIS A 240 -7.12 -6.99 22.58
C HIS A 240 -5.69 -6.54 22.28
N ILE A 241 -5.00 -7.24 21.38
CA ILE A 241 -3.62 -6.91 20.98
C ILE A 241 -3.57 -5.49 20.35
N ALA A 242 -4.57 -5.13 19.54
CA ALA A 242 -4.67 -3.79 18.94
C ALA A 242 -4.71 -2.69 20.00
N LYS A 243 -5.49 -2.86 21.06
CA LYS A 243 -5.59 -1.89 22.17
C LYS A 243 -4.28 -1.78 22.93
N GLU A 244 -3.62 -2.90 23.24
CA GLU A 244 -2.34 -2.92 23.94
C GLU A 244 -1.22 -2.25 23.12
N THR A 245 -1.24 -2.42 21.80
CA THR A 245 -0.24 -1.83 20.90
C THR A 245 -0.59 -0.43 20.42
N GLY A 246 -1.73 0.15 20.87
CA GLY A 246 -2.17 1.48 20.52
C GLY A 246 -2.73 1.61 19.09
N CYS A 247 -3.24 0.52 18.53
CA CYS A 247 -4.01 0.56 17.28
C CYS A 247 -5.42 1.09 17.52
N LEU A 248 -5.93 1.89 16.59
CA LEU A 248 -7.22 2.58 16.68
C LEU A 248 -8.33 1.88 15.89
N GLY A 249 -8.05 0.78 15.24
CA GLY A 249 -8.99 0.00 14.46
C GLY A 249 -8.41 -1.32 13.99
N LEU A 250 -9.29 -2.18 13.48
CA LEU A 250 -8.96 -3.46 12.85
C LEU A 250 -9.11 -3.35 11.34
N ILE A 251 -8.34 -4.14 10.59
CA ILE A 251 -8.42 -4.23 9.14
C ILE A 251 -8.62 -5.70 8.76
N THR A 252 -9.61 -5.98 7.92
CA THR A 252 -9.85 -7.33 7.38
C THR A 252 -9.94 -7.30 5.86
N GLY A 253 -9.56 -8.40 5.21
CA GLY A 253 -9.67 -8.61 3.77
C GLY A 253 -11.02 -9.22 3.34
N GLU A 254 -12.10 -8.92 4.04
CA GLU A 254 -13.43 -9.48 3.75
C GLU A 254 -14.07 -8.80 2.53
N SER A 255 -14.65 -9.62 1.61
CA SER A 255 -15.49 -9.15 0.50
C SER A 255 -16.85 -9.86 0.55
N ILE A 256 -17.95 -9.10 0.35
CA ILE A 256 -19.32 -9.64 0.47
C ILE A 256 -19.56 -10.74 -0.56
N GLY A 257 -20.00 -11.91 -0.07
CA GLY A 257 -20.43 -13.03 -0.93
C GLY A 257 -19.30 -13.85 -1.54
N GLN A 258 -18.03 -13.55 -1.27
CA GLN A 258 -16.91 -14.31 -1.82
C GLN A 258 -16.84 -15.73 -1.24
N VAL A 259 -17.13 -15.90 0.04
CA VAL A 259 -17.24 -17.20 0.72
C VAL A 259 -18.43 -17.23 1.71
N ALA A 260 -18.82 -18.43 2.14
CA ALA A 260 -19.98 -18.64 3.01
C ALA A 260 -19.94 -17.80 4.32
N SER A 261 -18.77 -17.54 4.87
CA SER A 261 -18.55 -16.73 6.09
C SER A 261 -18.54 -15.21 5.85
N GLN A 262 -18.71 -14.76 4.62
CA GLN A 262 -18.66 -13.34 4.23
C GLN A 262 -20.03 -12.83 3.71
N THR A 263 -21.12 -13.38 4.21
CA THR A 263 -22.46 -12.82 4.00
C THR A 263 -22.68 -11.61 4.94
N MET A 264 -23.66 -10.77 4.64
CA MET A 264 -24.01 -9.63 5.50
C MET A 264 -24.29 -10.06 6.93
N GLN A 265 -25.01 -11.17 7.14
CA GLN A 265 -25.32 -11.71 8.47
C GLN A 265 -24.08 -12.23 9.17
N SER A 266 -23.17 -12.90 8.45
CA SER A 266 -21.90 -13.40 8.99
C SER A 266 -20.99 -12.25 9.41
N LEU A 267 -20.88 -11.21 8.56
CA LEU A 267 -20.11 -10.01 8.84
C LEU A 267 -20.68 -9.25 10.07
N ALA A 268 -22.00 -9.12 10.17
CA ALA A 268 -22.64 -8.52 11.33
C ALA A 268 -22.35 -9.32 12.62
N ALA A 269 -22.43 -10.65 12.55
CA ALA A 269 -22.15 -11.53 13.68
C ALA A 269 -20.68 -11.46 14.15
N THR A 270 -19.72 -11.38 13.23
CA THR A 270 -18.30 -11.24 13.58
C THR A 270 -17.95 -9.84 14.05
N ASN A 271 -18.57 -8.80 13.50
CA ASN A 271 -18.35 -7.42 13.90
C ASN A 271 -18.87 -7.09 15.30
N GLU A 272 -19.92 -7.77 15.74
CA GLU A 272 -20.61 -7.48 17.00
C GLU A 272 -19.72 -7.62 18.25
N VAL A 273 -18.63 -8.39 18.18
CA VAL A 273 -17.69 -8.56 19.29
C VAL A 273 -16.63 -7.45 19.36
N CYS A 274 -16.58 -6.56 18.38
CA CYS A 274 -15.59 -5.48 18.30
C CYS A 274 -16.18 -4.17 18.82
N THR A 275 -15.35 -3.42 19.54
CA THR A 275 -15.62 -2.04 19.98
C THR A 275 -14.82 -1.03 19.15
N LEU A 276 -13.68 -1.46 18.59
CA LEU A 276 -12.91 -0.67 17.64
C LEU A 276 -13.56 -0.69 16.24
N PRO A 277 -13.40 0.36 15.43
CA PRO A 277 -13.77 0.34 14.03
C PRO A 277 -13.12 -0.83 13.28
N VAL A 278 -13.89 -1.51 12.42
CA VAL A 278 -13.38 -2.57 11.54
C VAL A 278 -13.42 -2.07 10.10
N PHE A 279 -12.25 -1.83 9.52
CA PHE A 279 -12.08 -1.39 8.15
C PHE A 279 -12.05 -2.58 7.19
N ARG A 280 -12.88 -2.54 6.15
CA ARG A 280 -13.01 -3.57 5.12
C ARG A 280 -12.82 -2.94 3.74
N PRO A 281 -11.58 -2.56 3.37
CA PRO A 281 -11.34 -1.77 2.16
C PRO A 281 -11.73 -2.49 0.86
N VAL A 282 -11.74 -3.83 0.86
CA VAL A 282 -12.11 -4.64 -0.31
C VAL A 282 -13.54 -5.18 -0.26
N ILE A 283 -14.39 -4.65 0.62
CA ILE A 283 -15.74 -5.20 0.90
C ILE A 283 -16.65 -5.29 -0.33
N GLY A 284 -16.51 -4.38 -1.28
CA GLY A 284 -17.30 -4.32 -2.51
C GLY A 284 -16.53 -4.75 -3.76
N PHE A 285 -15.30 -5.23 -3.61
CA PHE A 285 -14.48 -5.68 -4.74
C PHE A 285 -14.87 -7.10 -5.15
N ASP A 286 -14.88 -7.37 -6.44
CA ASP A 286 -14.88 -8.72 -6.95
C ASP A 286 -13.47 -9.35 -6.86
N LYS A 287 -13.39 -10.65 -7.20
CA LYS A 287 -12.13 -11.38 -7.09
C LYS A 287 -11.05 -10.83 -8.02
N GLN A 288 -11.42 -10.37 -9.22
CA GLN A 288 -10.47 -9.87 -10.20
C GLN A 288 -9.89 -8.52 -9.76
N GLU A 289 -10.71 -7.62 -9.23
CA GLU A 289 -10.24 -6.34 -8.71
C GLU A 289 -9.20 -6.52 -7.59
N ILE A 290 -9.39 -7.52 -6.71
CA ILE A 290 -8.43 -7.84 -5.65
C ILE A 290 -7.14 -8.44 -6.25
N VAL A 291 -7.25 -9.33 -7.23
CA VAL A 291 -6.11 -9.93 -7.94
C VAL A 291 -5.28 -8.86 -8.64
N ASP A 292 -5.92 -7.91 -9.33
CA ASP A 292 -5.22 -6.82 -10.03
C ASP A 292 -4.39 -5.95 -9.06
N VAL A 293 -4.93 -5.65 -7.88
CA VAL A 293 -4.17 -4.94 -6.85
C VAL A 293 -3.05 -5.82 -6.30
N SER A 294 -3.29 -7.11 -6.06
CA SER A 294 -2.28 -8.02 -5.51
C SER A 294 -1.09 -8.23 -6.45
N LEU A 295 -1.34 -8.27 -7.77
CA LEU A 295 -0.29 -8.27 -8.81
C LEU A 295 0.53 -6.97 -8.76
N LYS A 296 -0.14 -5.83 -8.65
CA LYS A 296 0.51 -4.51 -8.58
C LYS A 296 1.45 -4.36 -7.37
N ILE A 297 1.16 -5.04 -6.26
CA ILE A 297 1.95 -4.94 -5.02
C ILE A 297 2.82 -6.18 -4.77
N ASP A 298 3.00 -7.02 -5.78
CA ASP A 298 3.84 -8.23 -5.78
C ASP A 298 3.44 -9.30 -4.75
N THR A 299 2.20 -9.27 -4.23
CA THR A 299 1.74 -10.25 -3.23
C THR A 299 1.06 -11.48 -3.82
N TYR A 300 0.68 -11.45 -5.10
CA TYR A 300 -0.11 -12.50 -5.73
C TYR A 300 0.59 -13.86 -5.71
N GLU A 301 1.81 -13.95 -6.24
CA GLU A 301 2.55 -15.21 -6.36
C GLU A 301 2.82 -15.88 -4.99
N THR A 302 3.06 -15.08 -3.97
CA THR A 302 3.19 -15.59 -2.60
C THR A 302 1.84 -16.06 -2.06
N SER A 303 0.76 -15.31 -2.31
CA SER A 303 -0.59 -15.61 -1.81
C SER A 303 -1.17 -16.91 -2.37
N ILE A 304 -0.86 -17.30 -3.61
CA ILE A 304 -1.38 -18.51 -4.25
C ILE A 304 -0.60 -19.78 -3.89
N GLN A 305 0.47 -19.70 -3.12
CA GLN A 305 1.20 -20.89 -2.67
C GLN A 305 0.28 -21.83 -1.88
N PRO A 306 0.41 -23.18 -2.05
CA PRO A 306 -0.53 -24.17 -1.54
C PRO A 306 -0.36 -24.48 -0.06
N TYR A 307 -0.30 -23.44 0.79
CA TYR A 307 -0.22 -23.58 2.25
C TYR A 307 -1.50 -23.03 2.86
N GLU A 308 -2.21 -23.86 3.61
CA GLU A 308 -3.53 -23.57 4.13
C GLU A 308 -3.49 -22.75 5.42
N ASP A 309 -4.46 -21.85 5.58
CA ASP A 309 -4.69 -21.10 6.80
C ASP A 309 -5.51 -21.89 7.82
N CYS A 310 -5.44 -21.51 9.10
CA CYS A 310 -6.15 -22.19 10.19
C CYS A 310 -7.67 -22.25 9.99
N CYS A 311 -8.26 -21.29 9.32
CA CYS A 311 -9.71 -21.23 9.07
C CYS A 311 -10.23 -22.32 8.11
N THR A 312 -9.35 -22.94 7.32
CA THR A 312 -9.75 -23.95 6.31
C THR A 312 -9.76 -25.39 6.86
N ILE A 313 -9.12 -25.61 8.00
CA ILE A 313 -8.88 -26.96 8.55
C ILE A 313 -10.16 -27.64 9.05
N PHE A 314 -11.05 -26.90 9.69
CA PHE A 314 -12.29 -27.40 10.29
C PHE A 314 -13.54 -26.81 9.65
N VAL A 315 -13.56 -26.75 8.32
CA VAL A 315 -14.72 -26.23 7.59
C VAL A 315 -15.83 -27.27 7.59
N ALA A 316 -17.02 -26.87 8.04
CA ALA A 316 -18.21 -27.71 7.95
C ALA A 316 -18.57 -27.97 6.49
N LYS A 317 -19.13 -29.15 6.19
CA LYS A 317 -19.69 -29.47 4.86
C LYS A 317 -20.77 -28.47 4.43
N HIS A 318 -21.54 -27.97 5.38
CA HIS A 318 -22.63 -27.01 5.20
C HIS A 318 -22.51 -25.89 6.24
N PRO A 319 -21.61 -24.90 6.06
CA PRO A 319 -21.48 -23.80 7.01
C PRO A 319 -22.71 -22.89 6.98
N VAL A 320 -23.10 -22.37 8.12
CA VAL A 320 -24.21 -21.42 8.21
C VAL A 320 -23.87 -20.13 7.47
N THR A 321 -24.70 -19.77 6.47
CA THR A 321 -24.53 -18.53 5.68
C THR A 321 -25.38 -17.36 6.18
N LYS A 322 -26.40 -17.67 7.01
CA LYS A 322 -27.29 -16.67 7.64
C LYS A 322 -27.37 -16.91 9.14
N PRO A 323 -26.25 -16.69 9.87
CA PRO A 323 -26.21 -16.94 11.30
C PRO A 323 -27.20 -16.02 12.05
N ASN A 324 -27.91 -16.60 13.01
CA ASN A 324 -28.69 -15.84 13.99
C ASN A 324 -27.79 -15.54 15.18
N ILE A 325 -27.53 -14.27 15.44
CA ILE A 325 -26.61 -13.84 16.51
C ILE A 325 -27.00 -14.37 17.90
N LYS A 326 -28.32 -14.54 18.19
CA LYS A 326 -28.77 -15.09 19.47
C LYS A 326 -28.42 -16.58 19.60
N VAL A 327 -28.45 -17.32 18.47
CA VAL A 327 -28.06 -18.72 18.44
C VAL A 327 -26.55 -18.86 18.62
N ILE A 328 -25.78 -18.06 17.87
CA ILE A 328 -24.31 -18.03 18.00
C ILE A 328 -23.88 -17.73 19.43
N LYS A 329 -24.47 -16.72 20.09
CA LYS A 329 -24.17 -16.40 21.50
C LYS A 329 -24.50 -17.56 22.44
N ARG A 330 -25.63 -18.23 22.25
CA ARG A 330 -25.98 -19.43 23.05
C ARG A 330 -24.98 -20.57 22.83
N SER A 331 -24.47 -20.72 21.63
CA SER A 331 -23.42 -21.72 21.36
C SER A 331 -22.08 -21.32 22.04
N GLU A 332 -21.74 -20.03 22.06
CA GLU A 332 -20.57 -19.52 22.79
C GLU A 332 -20.69 -19.71 24.32
N GLU A 333 -21.92 -19.66 24.89
CA GLU A 333 -22.15 -19.92 26.34
C GLU A 333 -21.68 -21.32 26.77
N LYS A 334 -21.58 -22.29 25.83
CA LYS A 334 -21.06 -23.63 26.11
C LYS A 334 -19.55 -23.67 26.34
N LEU A 335 -18.83 -22.62 25.92
CA LEU A 335 -17.38 -22.53 26.06
C LEU A 335 -16.95 -22.06 27.45
N GLN A 336 -17.82 -21.32 28.16
CA GLN A 336 -17.68 -20.85 29.55
C GLN A 336 -16.30 -20.20 29.86
N GLU A 337 -15.84 -20.35 31.12
CA GLU A 337 -14.61 -19.72 31.60
C GLU A 337 -13.33 -20.32 31.03
N GLU A 338 -13.35 -21.60 30.61
CA GLU A 338 -12.18 -22.28 30.02
C GLU A 338 -11.66 -21.58 28.74
N ILE A 339 -12.56 -21.05 27.91
CA ILE A 339 -12.15 -20.36 26.69
C ILE A 339 -11.42 -19.05 27.01
N ASP A 340 -11.80 -18.35 28.06
CA ASP A 340 -11.18 -17.07 28.45
C ASP A 340 -9.75 -17.27 28.93
N GLU A 341 -9.46 -18.37 29.64
CA GLU A 341 -8.09 -18.76 30.02
C GLU A 341 -7.25 -19.12 28.79
N MET A 342 -7.83 -19.85 27.81
CA MET A 342 -7.16 -20.18 26.55
C MET A 342 -6.84 -18.93 25.73
N VAL A 343 -7.80 -18.00 25.64
CA VAL A 343 -7.61 -16.72 24.95
C VAL A 343 -6.51 -15.90 25.60
N LYS A 344 -6.53 -15.78 26.93
CA LYS A 344 -5.48 -15.09 27.69
C LYS A 344 -4.11 -15.72 27.43
N LYS A 345 -4.00 -17.04 27.54
CA LYS A 345 -2.75 -17.78 27.27
C LYS A 345 -2.26 -17.51 25.84
N ALA A 346 -3.17 -17.55 24.84
CA ALA A 346 -2.81 -17.32 23.45
C ALA A 346 -2.28 -15.90 23.19
N ILE A 347 -2.83 -14.90 23.89
CA ILE A 347 -2.36 -13.50 23.83
C ILE A 347 -1.01 -13.38 24.53
N ASP A 348 -0.89 -13.87 25.76
CA ASP A 348 0.33 -13.77 26.60
C ASP A 348 1.54 -14.48 25.98
N THR A 349 1.30 -15.52 25.16
CA THR A 349 2.35 -16.30 24.47
C THR A 349 2.51 -15.97 23.00
N ALA A 350 1.85 -14.92 22.50
CA ALA A 350 1.96 -14.53 21.10
C ALA A 350 3.42 -14.15 20.74
N GLU A 351 3.94 -14.75 19.69
CA GLU A 351 5.24 -14.41 19.14
C GLU A 351 5.17 -13.08 18.42
N THR A 352 6.12 -12.20 18.66
CA THR A 352 6.17 -10.89 17.99
C THR A 352 7.38 -10.82 17.07
N LEU A 353 7.14 -10.56 15.78
CA LEU A 353 8.15 -10.46 14.73
C LEU A 353 8.18 -9.05 14.19
N TRP A 354 9.39 -8.49 14.02
CA TRP A 354 9.62 -7.26 13.28
C TRP A 354 9.88 -7.62 11.82
N VAL A 355 9.05 -7.11 10.90
CA VAL A 355 9.10 -7.44 9.48
C VAL A 355 9.29 -6.16 8.65
N GLU A 356 10.36 -6.16 7.84
CA GLU A 356 10.72 -5.06 6.94
C GLU A 356 11.30 -5.57 5.60
#